data_711fce6bf4f6f2ee20b6c189aa8fbea1
#
_entry.id   711fce6bf4f6f2ee20b6c189aa8fbea1
#
_cell.length_a   1.000
_cell.length_b   1.000
_cell.length_c   1.000
_cell.angle_alpha   90.00
_cell.angle_beta   90.00
_cell.angle_gamma   90.00
#
_symmetry.space_group_name_H-M   'P 1'
#
loop_
_entity.id
_entity.type
_entity.pdbx_description
1 polymer ?
#
loop_
_entity_poly.entity_id
_entity_poly.type
_entity_poly.pdbx_seq_one_letter_code
_entity_poly.pdbx_strand_id
1 'polypeptide(L)'
;MRRNLARTWAAAVAGLALAAGALAPTASADHPSEGGGFVGAPGTLEGRWASPKPVGNKVCPTKNFWVGDGWGARRGGRKHRGIDLAADRGTPIFAVEDGRVDRTKLQANGALQIVLKGQSGSKYYYGHMDEVFVDGGDRVLAGQVIATMGDTGSPGSVHLHFEYWRSGRESAAVNPKNLVGRICR
;
A
#
# COMPACT_ATOMS: atom_id res chain seq x y z
N MET A 1 0.35 -71.47 -12.37
CA MET A 1 0.02 -72.13 -11.06
C MET A 1 -0.39 -70.98 -10.13
N ARG A 2 -1.73 -70.79 -9.88
CA ARG A 2 -2.46 -71.21 -8.69
C ARG A 2 -1.81 -70.65 -7.42
N ARG A 3 -2.42 -69.86 -6.54
CA ARG A 3 -3.81 -69.76 -5.94
C ARG A 3 -3.82 -68.49 -5.14
N ASN A 4 -4.81 -67.60 -5.25
CA ASN A 4 -6.00 -67.45 -4.38
C ASN A 4 -5.83 -67.72 -2.89
N LEU A 5 -6.27 -66.72 -2.08
CA LEU A 5 -7.16 -66.77 -0.92
C LEU A 5 -7.00 -65.43 -0.20
N ALA A 6 -7.86 -64.50 -0.19
CA ALA A 6 -9.24 -64.34 0.34
C ALA A 6 -9.37 -64.48 1.87
N ARG A 7 -10.11 -63.53 2.41
CA ARG A 7 -10.84 -63.52 3.71
C ARG A 7 -10.09 -62.85 4.86
N THR A 8 -10.69 -62.14 5.75
CA THR A 8 -12.06 -61.63 6.03
C THR A 8 -12.02 -60.83 7.28
N TRP A 9 -12.89 -59.81 7.38
CA TRP A 9 -13.61 -59.33 8.55
C TRP A 9 -12.84 -58.92 9.82
N ALA A 10 -13.04 -57.71 10.30
CA ALA A 10 -13.85 -57.45 11.49
C ALA A 10 -14.08 -55.97 11.72
N ALA A 11 -15.27 -55.70 12.07
CA ALA A 11 -15.87 -54.42 12.35
C ALA A 11 -15.63 -53.94 13.80
N ALA A 12 -15.97 -52.69 14.01
CA ALA A 12 -16.43 -52.02 15.24
C ALA A 12 -15.31 -51.57 16.20
N VAL A 13 -15.31 -50.35 16.62
CA VAL A 13 -16.19 -49.74 17.63
C VAL A 13 -16.00 -48.24 17.63
N ALA A 14 -17.11 -47.55 17.74
CA ALA A 14 -17.19 -46.09 17.92
C ALA A 14 -16.50 -45.63 19.21
N GLY A 15 -15.71 -44.60 19.08
CA GLY A 15 -15.19 -43.81 20.18
C GLY A 15 -15.51 -42.34 19.94
N LEU A 16 -16.60 -41.88 20.55
CA LEU A 16 -17.03 -40.49 20.56
C LEU A 16 -16.08 -39.70 21.47
N ALA A 17 -15.11 -38.98 20.92
CA ALA A 17 -14.33 -38.02 21.66
C ALA A 17 -14.87 -36.63 21.33
N LEU A 18 -15.61 -36.04 22.25
CA LEU A 18 -15.91 -34.61 22.24
C LEU A 18 -14.61 -33.84 22.45
N ALA A 19 -14.03 -33.34 21.40
CA ALA A 19 -13.02 -32.32 21.48
C ALA A 19 -13.73 -30.95 21.45
N ALA A 20 -13.71 -30.28 22.60
CA ALA A 20 -14.09 -28.87 22.70
C ALA A 20 -13.14 -28.06 21.84
N GLY A 21 -13.57 -27.76 20.62
CA GLY A 21 -12.88 -26.84 19.74
C GLY A 21 -13.04 -25.42 20.26
N ALA A 22 -11.94 -24.84 20.74
CA ALA A 22 -11.86 -23.40 20.94
C ALA A 22 -12.06 -22.75 19.59
N LEU A 23 -13.18 -22.05 19.43
CA LEU A 23 -13.43 -21.15 18.31
C LEU A 23 -12.45 -19.97 18.43
N ALA A 24 -11.38 -20.00 17.65
CA ALA A 24 -10.65 -18.79 17.34
C ALA A 24 -11.64 -17.83 16.63
N PRO A 25 -11.65 -16.54 16.99
CA PRO A 25 -12.44 -15.58 16.24
C PRO A 25 -11.85 -15.50 14.84
N THR A 26 -12.57 -16.02 13.87
CA THR A 26 -12.33 -15.70 12.47
C THR A 26 -12.68 -14.23 12.32
N ALA A 27 -11.68 -13.39 12.17
CA ALA A 27 -11.86 -12.05 11.62
C ALA A 27 -12.40 -12.24 10.20
N SER A 28 -13.70 -12.27 10.06
CA SER A 28 -14.37 -12.07 8.78
C SER A 28 -14.08 -10.62 8.39
N ALA A 29 -13.08 -10.45 7.54
CA ALA A 29 -13.02 -9.28 6.70
C ALA A 29 -14.17 -9.42 5.69
N ASP A 30 -15.36 -8.97 6.08
CA ASP A 30 -16.45 -8.70 5.15
C ASP A 30 -16.04 -7.51 4.28
N HIS A 31 -15.24 -7.79 3.25
CA HIS A 31 -15.14 -6.89 2.12
C HIS A 31 -16.34 -7.17 1.22
N PRO A 32 -17.26 -6.20 1.05
CA PRO A 32 -18.31 -6.35 0.06
C PRO A 32 -17.68 -6.37 -1.33
N SER A 33 -17.58 -7.56 -1.90
CA SER A 33 -17.09 -7.82 -3.27
C SER A 33 -18.21 -7.67 -4.28
N GLU A 34 -19.00 -6.59 -4.23
CA GLU A 34 -19.96 -6.32 -5.29
C GLU A 34 -20.09 -4.82 -5.53
N GLY A 35 -19.65 -4.40 -6.72
CA GLY A 35 -19.82 -3.06 -7.26
C GLY A 35 -18.71 -2.09 -6.85
N GLY A 36 -17.82 -1.76 -7.79
CA GLY A 36 -16.67 -0.86 -7.66
C GLY A 36 -16.88 0.46 -6.90
N GLY A 37 -17.27 0.37 -5.65
CA GLY A 37 -17.34 1.49 -4.71
C GLY A 37 -15.94 1.96 -4.36
N PHE A 38 -15.78 3.27 -4.14
CA PHE A 38 -14.59 3.82 -3.53
C PHE A 38 -14.53 3.33 -2.08
N VAL A 39 -13.40 2.74 -1.69
CA VAL A 39 -13.16 2.46 -0.28
C VAL A 39 -12.92 3.82 0.37
N GLY A 40 -13.90 4.31 1.11
CA GLY A 40 -13.68 5.44 2.01
C GLY A 40 -12.58 5.04 2.99
N ALA A 41 -11.70 5.98 3.34
CA ALA A 41 -10.83 5.76 4.48
C ALA A 41 -11.70 5.31 5.67
N PRO A 42 -11.25 4.36 6.53
CA PRO A 42 -12.00 3.96 7.71
C PRO A 42 -12.56 5.19 8.40
N GLY A 43 -13.84 5.21 8.73
CA GLY A 43 -14.59 6.41 9.20
C GLY A 43 -13.97 7.16 10.40
N THR A 44 -12.93 6.60 11.01
CA THR A 44 -12.09 7.23 12.03
C THR A 44 -11.10 8.26 11.46
N LEU A 45 -10.87 8.29 10.15
CA LEU A 45 -9.90 9.19 9.50
C LEU A 45 -10.58 10.30 8.71
N GLU A 46 -11.87 10.18 8.40
CA GLU A 46 -12.62 11.25 7.74
C GLU A 46 -12.66 12.47 8.62
N GLY A 47 -12.19 13.60 8.08
CA GLY A 47 -12.11 14.88 8.79
C GLY A 47 -10.85 15.09 9.65
N ARG A 48 -10.05 14.06 9.93
CA ARG A 48 -8.80 14.23 10.69
C ARG A 48 -7.74 15.00 9.91
N TRP A 49 -7.71 14.82 8.60
CA TRP A 49 -6.76 15.50 7.73
C TRP A 49 -7.45 16.08 6.49
N ALA A 50 -7.42 17.40 6.38
CA ALA A 50 -7.91 18.07 5.18
C ALA A 50 -7.05 17.68 3.97
N SER A 51 -7.72 17.26 2.89
CA SER A 51 -7.10 16.98 1.61
C SER A 51 -6.42 18.22 1.05
N PRO A 52 -5.24 18.10 0.42
CA PRO A 52 -4.63 19.19 -0.33
C PRO A 52 -5.55 19.67 -1.45
N LYS A 53 -5.44 20.95 -1.80
CA LYS A 53 -6.19 21.50 -2.95
C LYS A 53 -5.71 20.85 -4.24
N PRO A 54 -6.60 20.40 -5.13
CA PRO A 54 -6.22 19.81 -6.40
C PRO A 54 -5.67 20.88 -7.38
N VAL A 55 -4.70 20.45 -8.19
CA VAL A 55 -4.21 21.19 -9.37
C VAL A 55 -4.49 20.33 -10.59
N GLY A 56 -5.52 20.68 -11.33
CA GLY A 56 -6.09 19.78 -12.33
C GLY A 56 -6.70 18.54 -11.66
N ASN A 57 -6.31 17.36 -12.13
CA ASN A 57 -6.75 16.07 -11.55
C ASN A 57 -5.75 15.49 -10.54
N LYS A 58 -4.84 16.30 -10.00
CA LYS A 58 -3.80 15.82 -9.08
C LYS A 58 -3.72 16.66 -7.82
N VAL A 59 -3.31 16.02 -6.72
CA VAL A 59 -3.05 16.68 -5.44
C VAL A 59 -1.64 16.38 -4.96
N CYS A 60 -1.15 17.19 -4.04
CA CYS A 60 0.14 16.95 -3.38
C CYS A 60 0.09 15.63 -2.59
N PRO A 61 1.12 14.77 -2.68
CA PRO A 61 1.13 13.47 -2.00
C PRO A 61 1.24 13.58 -0.47
N THR A 62 1.63 14.72 0.07
CA THR A 62 1.69 14.99 1.51
C THR A 62 1.61 16.50 1.76
N LYS A 63 1.70 16.92 3.02
CA LYS A 63 1.65 18.34 3.42
C LYS A 63 2.73 18.67 4.46
N ASN A 64 2.99 19.96 4.67
CA ASN A 64 3.90 20.46 5.71
C ASN A 64 5.27 19.79 5.68
N PHE A 65 5.84 19.66 4.50
CA PHE A 65 7.10 18.95 4.27
C PHE A 65 8.22 19.90 3.84
N TRP A 66 9.44 19.45 4.01
CA TRP A 66 10.61 20.00 3.33
C TRP A 66 11.18 18.95 2.36
N VAL A 67 11.85 19.41 1.33
CA VAL A 67 12.47 18.52 0.33
C VAL A 67 13.83 18.07 0.86
N GLY A 68 13.99 16.75 1.00
CA GLY A 68 15.25 16.09 1.30
C GLY A 68 16.03 15.75 0.02
N ASP A 69 16.46 14.49 -0.09
CA ASP A 69 17.19 14.01 -1.27
C ASP A 69 16.33 14.06 -2.53
N GLY A 70 16.86 14.64 -3.58
CA GLY A 70 16.23 14.70 -4.89
C GLY A 70 16.63 13.56 -5.81
N TRP A 71 16.04 13.57 -6.99
CA TRP A 71 16.35 12.65 -8.08
C TRP A 71 17.83 12.62 -8.42
N GLY A 72 18.41 11.42 -8.50
CA GLY A 72 19.81 11.20 -8.88
C GLY A 72 20.81 11.36 -7.76
N ALA A 73 20.40 11.70 -6.52
CA ALA A 73 21.28 11.71 -5.36
C ALA A 73 21.99 10.35 -5.19
N ARG A 74 23.25 10.37 -4.82
CA ARG A 74 24.07 9.15 -4.66
C ARG A 74 23.70 8.41 -3.38
N ARG A 75 23.41 7.11 -3.50
CA ARG A 75 23.04 6.23 -2.39
C ARG A 75 23.78 4.88 -2.50
N GLY A 76 24.93 4.77 -1.88
CA GLY A 76 25.63 3.48 -1.74
C GLY A 76 25.66 2.61 -3.01
N GLY A 77 26.18 3.11 -4.13
CA GLY A 77 26.27 2.38 -5.39
C GLY A 77 25.06 2.49 -6.34
N ARG A 78 23.97 3.15 -5.91
CA ARG A 78 22.78 3.42 -6.74
C ARG A 78 22.43 4.92 -6.76
N LYS A 79 21.65 5.32 -7.72
CA LYS A 79 21.07 6.67 -7.79
C LYS A 79 19.66 6.66 -7.21
N HIS A 80 19.30 7.72 -6.51
CA HIS A 80 17.94 7.96 -6.01
C HIS A 80 16.96 8.10 -7.17
N ARG A 81 15.86 7.35 -7.13
CA ARG A 81 14.87 7.28 -8.23
C ARG A 81 13.61 8.10 -7.96
N GLY A 82 13.61 8.90 -6.91
CA GLY A 82 12.47 9.67 -6.46
C GLY A 82 12.86 11.03 -5.92
N ILE A 83 12.00 11.54 -5.09
CA ILE A 83 12.20 12.71 -4.25
C ILE A 83 11.77 12.34 -2.83
N ASP A 84 12.54 12.75 -1.83
CA ASP A 84 12.20 12.56 -0.44
C ASP A 84 11.52 13.81 0.10
N LEU A 85 10.32 13.64 0.62
CA LEU A 85 9.51 14.68 1.24
C LEU A 85 9.45 14.38 2.73
N ALA A 86 10.21 15.11 3.53
CA ALA A 86 10.34 14.89 4.95
C ALA A 86 9.35 15.74 5.74
N ALA A 87 8.69 15.13 6.72
CA ALA A 87 7.78 15.78 7.66
C ALA A 87 7.69 14.96 8.94
N ASP A 88 6.86 15.37 9.88
CA ASP A 88 6.67 14.63 11.14
C ASP A 88 6.06 13.24 10.90
N ARG A 89 6.45 12.28 11.74
CA ARG A 89 5.82 10.95 11.77
C ARG A 89 4.31 11.07 11.91
N GLY A 90 3.56 10.25 11.19
CA GLY A 90 2.11 10.29 11.19
C GLY A 90 1.50 11.37 10.29
N THR A 91 2.33 12.19 9.60
CA THR A 91 1.82 13.11 8.57
C THR A 91 1.08 12.33 7.48
N PRO A 92 -0.13 12.77 7.05
CA PRO A 92 -0.91 12.03 6.07
C PRO A 92 -0.25 11.97 4.70
N ILE A 93 -0.38 10.82 4.07
CA ILE A 93 0.01 10.58 2.68
C ILE A 93 -1.27 10.43 1.86
N PHE A 94 -1.37 11.19 0.78
CA PHE A 94 -2.56 11.25 -0.06
C PHE A 94 -2.34 10.58 -1.42
N ALA A 95 -3.41 9.97 -1.95
CA ALA A 95 -3.43 9.54 -3.34
C ALA A 95 -3.30 10.76 -4.26
N VAL A 96 -2.27 10.80 -5.10
CA VAL A 96 -1.99 11.95 -5.99
C VAL A 96 -3.07 12.14 -7.04
N GLU A 97 -3.73 11.08 -7.47
CA GLU A 97 -4.68 11.04 -8.57
C GLU A 97 -5.74 9.98 -8.28
N ASP A 98 -6.94 10.17 -8.83
CA ASP A 98 -7.94 9.09 -8.87
C ASP A 98 -7.33 7.85 -9.53
N GLY A 99 -7.58 6.68 -8.95
CA GLY A 99 -6.97 5.49 -9.50
C GLY A 99 -7.31 4.22 -8.76
N ARG A 100 -6.44 3.23 -8.99
CA ARG A 100 -6.49 1.94 -8.30
C ARG A 100 -5.13 1.64 -7.69
N VAL A 101 -5.12 1.16 -6.48
CA VAL A 101 -3.91 0.63 -5.85
C VAL A 101 -3.45 -0.60 -6.63
N ASP A 102 -2.29 -0.51 -7.28
CA ASP A 102 -1.71 -1.60 -8.06
C ASP A 102 -1.18 -2.71 -7.12
N ARG A 103 -0.55 -2.30 -6.03
CA ARG A 103 -0.09 -3.17 -4.94
C ARG A 103 0.27 -2.40 -3.68
N THR A 104 0.15 -3.08 -2.55
CA THR A 104 0.84 -2.77 -1.30
C THR A 104 1.87 -3.86 -1.02
N LYS A 105 2.99 -3.54 -0.40
CA LYS A 105 4.04 -4.52 -0.11
C LYS A 105 4.92 -4.10 1.06
N LEU A 106 5.29 -5.08 1.88
CA LEU A 106 6.44 -4.99 2.77
C LEU A 106 7.68 -5.46 1.98
N GLN A 107 8.67 -4.59 1.83
CA GLN A 107 9.94 -4.93 1.16
C GLN A 107 10.86 -5.74 2.07
N ALA A 108 11.88 -6.40 1.50
CA ALA A 108 12.85 -7.19 2.25
C ALA A 108 13.62 -6.37 3.31
N ASN A 109 13.80 -5.07 3.09
CA ASN A 109 14.41 -4.14 4.06
C ASN A 109 13.41 -3.61 5.11
N GLY A 110 12.18 -4.13 5.15
CA GLY A 110 11.12 -3.70 6.06
C GLY A 110 10.35 -2.46 5.63
N ALA A 111 10.63 -1.87 4.47
CA ALA A 111 9.90 -0.69 4.00
C ALA A 111 8.48 -1.06 3.54
N LEU A 112 7.47 -0.38 4.09
CA LEU A 112 6.11 -0.40 3.57
C LEU A 112 6.03 0.46 2.31
N GLN A 113 5.38 -0.08 1.26
CA GLN A 113 5.19 0.61 -0.02
C GLN A 113 3.78 0.50 -0.54
N ILE A 114 3.35 1.54 -1.27
CA ILE A 114 2.16 1.54 -2.12
C ILE A 114 2.60 1.89 -3.55
N VAL A 115 2.00 1.24 -4.53
CA VAL A 115 2.02 1.70 -5.93
C VAL A 115 0.60 1.98 -6.35
N LEU A 116 0.32 3.23 -6.70
CA LEU A 116 -0.97 3.68 -7.22
C LEU A 116 -0.89 3.78 -8.75
N LYS A 117 -1.83 3.13 -9.45
CA LYS A 117 -2.07 3.33 -10.89
C LYS A 117 -3.15 4.39 -11.05
N GLY A 118 -2.76 5.59 -11.46
CA GLY A 118 -3.67 6.69 -11.73
C GLY A 118 -4.47 6.51 -13.03
N GLN A 119 -5.58 7.24 -13.16
CA GLN A 119 -6.42 7.25 -14.36
C GLN A 119 -5.68 7.76 -15.60
N SER A 120 -4.66 8.61 -15.43
CA SER A 120 -3.79 9.06 -16.53
C SER A 120 -2.91 7.95 -17.12
N GLY A 121 -2.91 6.74 -16.56
CA GLY A 121 -2.02 5.65 -16.91
C GLY A 121 -0.63 5.74 -16.28
N SER A 122 -0.33 6.82 -15.58
CA SER A 122 0.88 6.96 -14.77
C SER A 122 0.80 6.10 -13.51
N LYS A 123 1.96 5.74 -12.93
CA LYS A 123 1.99 5.16 -11.59
C LYS A 123 2.80 6.06 -10.65
N TYR A 124 2.43 5.96 -9.38
CA TYR A 124 3.04 6.70 -8.28
C TYR A 124 3.48 5.70 -7.21
N TYR A 125 4.75 5.76 -6.84
CA TYR A 125 5.30 4.95 -5.77
C TYR A 125 5.40 5.79 -4.51
N TYR A 126 5.00 5.19 -3.38
CA TYR A 126 5.11 5.74 -2.04
C TYR A 126 5.88 4.75 -1.18
N GLY A 127 6.87 5.22 -0.43
CA GLY A 127 7.70 4.40 0.44
C GLY A 127 7.88 4.98 1.83
N HIS A 128 8.29 4.11 2.77
CA HIS A 128 8.62 4.41 4.17
C HIS A 128 7.42 4.79 5.04
N MET A 129 6.20 4.30 4.71
CA MET A 129 5.01 4.56 5.50
C MET A 129 5.09 3.93 6.90
N ASP A 130 4.38 4.52 7.86
CA ASP A 130 4.15 3.99 9.21
C ASP A 130 2.93 3.06 9.21
N GLU A 131 1.81 3.56 8.72
CA GLU A 131 0.56 2.80 8.55
C GLU A 131 0.06 2.91 7.11
N VAL A 132 -0.59 1.86 6.62
CA VAL A 132 -1.20 1.78 5.29
C VAL A 132 -2.69 1.48 5.46
N PHE A 133 -3.55 2.25 4.79
CA PHE A 133 -5.01 2.19 4.93
C PHE A 133 -5.72 1.64 3.71
N VAL A 134 -4.99 1.14 2.73
CA VAL A 134 -5.53 0.61 1.46
C VAL A 134 -4.81 -0.68 1.08
N ASP A 135 -5.51 -1.52 0.34
CA ASP A 135 -4.98 -2.77 -0.19
C ASP A 135 -4.82 -2.78 -1.71
N GLY A 136 -4.06 -3.73 -2.22
CA GLY A 136 -3.94 -3.94 -3.67
C GLY A 136 -5.30 -4.23 -4.29
N GLY A 137 -5.68 -3.44 -5.31
CA GLY A 137 -6.97 -3.53 -5.96
C GLY A 137 -7.98 -2.45 -5.54
N ASP A 138 -7.77 -1.75 -4.44
CA ASP A 138 -8.67 -0.69 -3.98
C ASP A 138 -8.73 0.49 -4.96
N ARG A 139 -9.91 1.07 -5.08
CA ARG A 139 -10.11 2.36 -5.77
C ARG A 139 -9.94 3.49 -4.78
N VAL A 140 -9.22 4.52 -5.19
CA VAL A 140 -8.97 5.71 -4.39
C VAL A 140 -9.26 6.98 -5.19
N LEU A 141 -9.65 8.03 -4.49
CA LEU A 141 -9.81 9.37 -5.05
C LEU A 141 -8.57 10.22 -4.79
N ALA A 142 -8.29 11.16 -5.67
CA ALA A 142 -7.25 12.17 -5.43
C ALA A 142 -7.52 12.90 -4.10
N GLY A 143 -6.50 12.97 -3.25
CA GLY A 143 -6.62 13.55 -1.92
C GLY A 143 -7.17 12.62 -0.84
N GLN A 144 -7.54 11.40 -1.16
CA GLN A 144 -7.84 10.39 -0.16
C GLN A 144 -6.57 10.03 0.62
N VAL A 145 -6.66 9.96 1.95
CA VAL A 145 -5.55 9.48 2.79
C VAL A 145 -5.39 7.98 2.57
N ILE A 146 -4.20 7.58 2.16
CA ILE A 146 -3.86 6.17 1.86
C ILE A 146 -2.85 5.58 2.84
N ALA A 147 -2.13 6.43 3.58
CA ALA A 147 -1.12 6.01 4.55
C ALA A 147 -0.76 7.17 5.48
N THR A 148 0.10 6.88 6.47
CA THR A 148 0.83 7.88 7.26
C THR A 148 2.33 7.78 7.03
N MET A 149 3.03 8.90 7.16
CA MET A 149 4.47 9.00 6.99
C MET A 149 5.22 8.34 8.15
N GLY A 150 6.23 7.57 7.82
CA GLY A 150 7.10 6.88 8.77
C GLY A 150 8.54 6.82 8.32
N ASP A 151 9.26 5.82 8.83
CA ASP A 151 10.66 5.53 8.51
C ASP A 151 10.90 4.03 8.29
N THR A 152 9.86 3.26 7.97
CA THR A 152 10.00 1.82 7.70
C THR A 152 11.02 1.56 6.59
N GLY A 153 11.97 0.66 6.83
CA GLY A 153 13.09 0.38 5.92
C GLY A 153 14.15 1.49 5.83
N SER A 154 14.00 2.59 6.59
CA SER A 154 14.96 3.71 6.70
C SER A 154 14.97 4.28 8.12
N PRO A 155 15.31 3.47 9.16
CA PRO A 155 15.18 3.86 10.56
C PRO A 155 15.88 5.18 10.88
N GLY A 156 15.17 6.06 11.61
CA GLY A 156 15.67 7.37 12.02
C GLY A 156 15.54 8.46 10.96
N SER A 157 14.99 8.16 9.77
CA SER A 157 14.76 9.14 8.71
C SER A 157 13.30 9.13 8.30
N VAL A 158 12.48 9.96 8.98
CA VAL A 158 11.03 10.06 8.69
C VAL A 158 10.82 10.88 7.41
N HIS A 159 10.31 10.23 6.37
CA HIS A 159 10.04 10.87 5.08
C HIS A 159 9.14 10.01 4.18
N LEU A 160 8.48 10.63 3.23
CA LEU A 160 7.89 9.96 2.10
C LEU A 160 8.92 9.89 0.96
N HIS A 161 9.37 8.70 0.57
CA HIS A 161 10.03 8.49 -0.70
C HIS A 161 8.97 8.41 -1.80
N PHE A 162 8.97 9.37 -2.74
CA PHE A 162 7.97 9.49 -3.79
C PHE A 162 8.60 9.36 -5.18
N GLU A 163 8.07 8.39 -5.99
CA GLU A 163 8.48 8.24 -7.39
C GLU A 163 7.31 8.52 -8.35
N TYR A 164 7.62 9.01 -9.54
CA TYR A 164 6.67 9.20 -10.62
C TYR A 164 7.08 8.38 -11.85
N TRP A 165 6.24 7.41 -12.22
CA TRP A 165 6.42 6.53 -13.36
C TRP A 165 5.46 6.93 -14.47
N ARG A 166 5.87 7.91 -15.28
CA ARG A 166 5.02 8.59 -16.26
C ARG A 166 4.29 7.64 -17.22
N SER A 167 4.94 6.57 -17.68
CA SER A 167 4.35 5.57 -18.58
C SER A 167 3.83 4.32 -17.85
N GLY A 168 3.61 4.38 -16.54
CA GLY A 168 3.10 3.29 -15.73
C GLY A 168 4.08 2.14 -15.48
N ARG A 169 5.33 2.23 -15.93
CA ARG A 169 6.38 1.23 -15.71
C ARG A 169 7.46 1.78 -14.79
N GLU A 170 7.91 0.96 -13.86
CA GLU A 170 8.97 1.31 -12.92
C GLU A 170 10.28 1.73 -13.63
N SER A 171 10.64 1.04 -14.72
CA SER A 171 11.81 1.36 -15.53
C SER A 171 11.75 2.74 -16.18
N ALA A 172 10.55 3.33 -16.27
CA ALA A 172 10.30 4.66 -16.83
C ALA A 172 10.05 5.72 -15.73
N ALA A 173 10.61 5.52 -14.54
CA ALA A 173 10.62 6.53 -13.50
C ALA A 173 11.32 7.79 -14.02
N VAL A 174 10.73 8.93 -13.73
CA VAL A 174 11.24 10.26 -14.11
C VAL A 174 11.38 11.14 -12.89
N ASN A 175 12.20 12.20 -12.97
CA ASN A 175 12.35 13.15 -11.88
C ASN A 175 11.01 13.75 -11.45
N PRO A 176 10.55 13.52 -10.19
CA PRO A 176 9.25 14.01 -9.74
C PRO A 176 9.22 15.51 -9.43
N LYS A 177 10.38 16.20 -9.38
CA LYS A 177 10.51 17.58 -8.92
C LYS A 177 9.51 18.53 -9.59
N ASN A 178 9.36 18.44 -10.92
CA ASN A 178 8.44 19.31 -11.67
C ASN A 178 6.97 19.01 -11.37
N LEU A 179 6.63 17.73 -11.14
CA LEU A 179 5.28 17.35 -10.72
C LEU A 179 4.99 17.90 -9.32
N VAL A 180 5.84 17.58 -8.35
CA VAL A 180 5.71 18.02 -6.95
C VAL A 180 5.64 19.54 -6.86
N GLY A 181 6.57 20.26 -7.52
CA GLY A 181 6.58 21.72 -7.54
C GLY A 181 5.34 22.38 -8.14
N ARG A 182 4.57 21.66 -8.97
CA ARG A 182 3.31 22.13 -9.54
C ARG A 182 2.12 21.85 -8.64
N ILE A 183 2.04 20.65 -8.05
CA ILE A 183 0.85 20.20 -7.30
C ILE A 183 0.93 20.46 -5.79
N CYS A 184 2.07 20.87 -5.27
CA CYS A 184 2.30 21.14 -3.85
C CYS A 184 2.49 22.65 -3.57
N ARG A 185 1.62 23.48 -4.15
CA ARG A 185 1.62 24.94 -3.93
C ARG A 185 0.64 25.37 -2.87
#